data_8e12359957cf34bb2e55b1ae938cb091
#
_entry.id   8e12359957cf34bb2e55b1ae938cb091
#
_cell.length_a   1.000
_cell.length_b   1.000
_cell.length_c   1.000
_cell.angle_alpha   90.00
_cell.angle_beta   90.00
_cell.angle_gamma   90.00
#
_symmetry.space_group_name_H-M   'P 1'
#
loop_
_entity.id
_entity.type
_entity.pdbx_description
1 polymer ?
#
loop_
_entity_poly.entity_id
_entity_poly.type
_entity_poly.pdbx_seq_one_letter_code
_entity_poly.pdbx_strand_id
1 'polypeptide(L)'
;MQQENSRRSNRERSDTTRAAILDAARGLFVTRGYADTSTPDIVAAAGLTRGALYHHFEDKKALFRAVAEREAGAVAISIEQATANDLTPRDALKVGARAYFDAMREPGRIRLLLLDGPAVLGKQEMAAIDAANAQRTLEQGIAEAMAPAVPGPERLSAMASLLSAAFDRAALDIADGASAELYAETIGTLIDRLVSA
;
A
#
# COMPACT_ATOMS: atom_id res chain seq x y z
N MET A 1 -26.38 3.82 -29.56
CA MET A 1 -25.55 4.99 -29.20
C MET A 1 -26.04 5.75 -27.95
N GLN A 2 -27.33 6.10 -27.75
CA GLN A 2 -27.79 6.81 -26.54
C GLN A 2 -27.72 5.99 -25.23
N GLN A 3 -27.93 4.67 -25.26
CA GLN A 3 -27.83 3.82 -24.06
C GLN A 3 -26.40 3.59 -23.56
N GLU A 4 -25.40 3.54 -24.43
CA GLU A 4 -23.99 3.43 -24.07
C GLU A 4 -23.47 4.71 -23.38
N ASN A 5 -23.90 5.87 -23.86
CA ASN A 5 -23.51 7.18 -23.30
C ASN A 5 -24.11 7.38 -21.88
N SER A 6 -25.36 6.92 -21.65
CA SER A 6 -26.01 6.96 -20.33
C SER A 6 -25.34 6.01 -19.31
N ARG A 7 -24.95 4.80 -19.72
CA ARG A 7 -24.25 3.83 -18.86
C ARG A 7 -22.85 4.33 -18.48
N ARG A 8 -22.12 4.94 -19.41
CA ARG A 8 -20.80 5.55 -19.19
C ARG A 8 -20.89 6.69 -18.17
N SER A 9 -21.85 7.60 -18.33
CA SER A 9 -22.12 8.71 -17.40
C SER A 9 -22.49 8.22 -15.99
N ASN A 10 -23.26 7.15 -15.85
CA ASN A 10 -23.62 6.58 -14.54
C ASN A 10 -22.42 5.92 -13.84
N ARG A 11 -21.55 5.24 -14.59
CA ARG A 11 -20.33 4.67 -14.05
C ARG A 11 -19.35 5.75 -13.59
N GLU A 12 -19.13 6.78 -14.39
CA GLU A 12 -18.28 7.92 -14.05
C GLU A 12 -18.76 8.65 -12.77
N ARG A 13 -20.08 8.83 -12.62
CA ARG A 13 -20.66 9.40 -11.38
C ARG A 13 -20.47 8.49 -10.17
N SER A 14 -20.66 7.18 -10.35
CA SER A 14 -20.44 6.19 -9.30
C SER A 14 -18.99 6.19 -8.84
N ASP A 15 -18.03 6.21 -9.78
CA ASP A 15 -16.59 6.23 -9.48
C ASP A 15 -16.19 7.53 -8.77
N THR A 16 -16.72 8.69 -9.21
CA THR A 16 -16.52 9.99 -8.55
C THR A 16 -17.06 9.98 -7.12
N THR A 17 -18.27 9.44 -6.92
CA THR A 17 -18.87 9.33 -5.58
C THR A 17 -18.04 8.42 -4.68
N ARG A 18 -17.61 7.28 -5.18
CA ARG A 18 -16.75 6.35 -4.45
C ARG A 18 -15.42 6.99 -4.06
N ALA A 19 -14.78 7.73 -4.97
CA ALA A 19 -13.55 8.47 -4.70
C ALA A 19 -13.74 9.50 -3.58
N ALA A 20 -14.80 10.31 -3.64
CA ALA A 20 -15.10 11.31 -2.61
C ALA A 20 -15.31 10.69 -1.22
N ILE A 21 -15.97 9.51 -1.13
CA ILE A 21 -16.13 8.78 0.14
C ILE A 21 -14.76 8.31 0.66
N LEU A 22 -13.91 7.75 -0.21
CA LEU A 22 -12.58 7.29 0.16
C LEU A 22 -11.68 8.43 0.64
N ASP A 23 -11.74 9.60 -0.01
CA ASP A 23 -10.94 10.77 0.39
C ASP A 23 -11.37 11.32 1.75
N ALA A 24 -12.66 11.47 1.97
CA ALA A 24 -13.21 11.88 3.27
C ALA A 24 -12.88 10.88 4.39
N ALA A 25 -13.04 9.59 4.11
CA ALA A 25 -12.73 8.52 5.06
C ALA A 25 -11.23 8.50 5.40
N ARG A 26 -10.35 8.58 4.39
CA ARG A 26 -8.90 8.67 4.60
C ARG A 26 -8.54 9.84 5.52
N GLY A 27 -9.02 11.04 5.22
CA GLY A 27 -8.74 12.21 6.03
C GLY A 27 -9.15 12.06 7.50
N LEU A 28 -10.32 11.48 7.75
CA LEU A 28 -10.82 11.24 9.10
C LEU A 28 -10.08 10.10 9.81
N PHE A 29 -9.77 9.00 9.13
CA PHE A 29 -8.99 7.91 9.71
C PHE A 29 -7.57 8.36 10.08
N VAL A 30 -6.93 9.20 9.25
CA VAL A 30 -5.61 9.77 9.56
C VAL A 30 -5.66 10.70 10.77
N THR A 31 -6.66 11.56 10.87
CA THR A 31 -6.72 12.60 11.90
C THR A 31 -7.27 12.10 13.23
N ARG A 32 -8.29 11.24 13.20
CA ARG A 32 -9.01 10.76 14.39
C ARG A 32 -8.74 9.28 14.71
N GLY A 33 -8.29 8.50 13.73
CA GLY A 33 -8.19 7.04 13.82
C GLY A 33 -9.49 6.34 13.45
N TYR A 34 -9.40 5.02 13.27
CA TYR A 34 -10.56 4.21 12.91
C TYR A 34 -11.64 4.21 13.99
N ALA A 35 -11.27 4.06 15.29
CA ALA A 35 -12.24 3.94 16.37
C ALA A 35 -13.14 5.17 16.49
N ASP A 36 -12.54 6.37 16.47
CA ASP A 36 -13.22 7.64 16.71
C ASP A 36 -13.81 8.28 15.45
N THR A 37 -13.77 7.57 14.31
CA THR A 37 -14.41 7.99 13.07
C THR A 37 -15.72 7.26 12.89
N SER A 38 -16.83 8.00 12.78
CA SER A 38 -18.16 7.44 12.51
C SER A 38 -18.54 7.54 11.04
N THR A 39 -19.43 6.66 10.55
CA THR A 39 -19.97 6.77 9.18
C THR A 39 -20.76 8.06 8.94
N PRO A 40 -21.53 8.63 9.91
CA PRO A 40 -22.11 9.95 9.77
C PRO A 40 -21.07 11.07 9.53
N ASP A 41 -19.92 11.03 10.22
CA ASP A 41 -18.85 12.02 10.01
C ASP A 41 -18.28 11.94 8.61
N ILE A 42 -18.07 10.71 8.10
CA ILE A 42 -17.57 10.48 6.74
C ILE A 42 -18.56 11.00 5.70
N VAL A 43 -19.85 10.72 5.87
CA VAL A 43 -20.93 11.20 4.99
C VAL A 43 -20.98 12.73 4.96
N ALA A 44 -20.89 13.37 6.14
CA ALA A 44 -20.86 14.81 6.26
C ALA A 44 -19.62 15.42 5.58
N ALA A 45 -18.43 14.84 5.82
CA ALA A 45 -17.18 15.30 5.22
C ALA A 45 -17.15 15.13 3.69
N ALA A 46 -17.77 14.08 3.16
CA ALA A 46 -17.89 13.83 1.73
C ALA A 46 -18.97 14.67 1.04
N GLY A 47 -19.84 15.36 1.80
CA GLY A 47 -20.97 16.09 1.26
C GLY A 47 -22.03 15.19 0.60
N LEU A 48 -22.18 13.95 1.08
CA LEU A 48 -23.03 12.92 0.49
C LEU A 48 -24.15 12.49 1.43
N THR A 49 -25.00 11.57 0.97
CA THR A 49 -26.04 10.96 1.80
C THR A 49 -25.58 9.64 2.39
N ARG A 50 -26.17 9.23 3.53
CA ARG A 50 -25.93 7.91 4.12
C ARG A 50 -26.24 6.77 3.14
N GLY A 51 -27.30 6.89 2.35
CA GLY A 51 -27.64 5.91 1.31
C GLY A 51 -26.56 5.77 0.24
N ALA A 52 -25.92 6.87 -0.17
CA ALA A 52 -24.83 6.85 -1.14
C ALA A 52 -23.60 6.09 -0.58
N LEU A 53 -23.25 6.27 0.70
CA LEU A 53 -22.16 5.53 1.33
C LEU A 53 -22.45 4.02 1.34
N TYR A 54 -23.62 3.61 1.83
CA TYR A 54 -23.98 2.19 1.93
C TYR A 54 -24.26 1.51 0.57
N HIS A 55 -24.45 2.29 -0.50
CA HIS A 55 -24.48 1.77 -1.85
C HIS A 55 -23.07 1.31 -2.31
N HIS A 56 -22.00 1.94 -1.82
CA HIS A 56 -20.62 1.63 -2.19
C HIS A 56 -19.87 0.74 -1.21
N PHE A 57 -20.21 0.82 0.08
CA PHE A 57 -19.51 0.11 1.16
C PHE A 57 -20.51 -0.46 2.14
N GLU A 58 -20.41 -1.75 2.41
CA GLU A 58 -21.30 -2.48 3.31
C GLU A 58 -21.25 -1.92 4.75
N ASP A 59 -20.05 -1.61 5.22
CA ASP A 59 -19.81 -1.09 6.56
C ASP A 59 -18.54 -0.22 6.63
N LYS A 60 -18.23 0.30 7.83
CA LYS A 60 -17.02 1.09 8.08
C LYS A 60 -15.74 0.28 7.88
N LYS A 61 -15.77 -1.04 8.16
CA LYS A 61 -14.61 -1.92 7.99
C LYS A 61 -14.30 -2.13 6.50
N ALA A 62 -15.33 -2.36 5.68
CA ALA A 62 -15.19 -2.47 4.23
C ALA A 62 -14.66 -1.17 3.61
N LEU A 63 -15.12 -0.02 4.10
CA LEU A 63 -14.60 1.28 3.69
C LEU A 63 -13.13 1.47 4.10
N PHE A 64 -12.76 1.09 5.33
CA PHE A 64 -11.37 1.17 5.80
C PHE A 64 -10.46 0.26 4.97
N ARG A 65 -10.91 -0.96 4.66
CA ARG A 65 -10.19 -1.87 3.75
C ARG A 65 -9.92 -1.20 2.40
N ALA A 66 -10.93 -0.58 1.79
CA ALA A 66 -10.76 0.08 0.49
C ALA A 66 -9.80 1.28 0.56
N VAL A 67 -9.74 1.99 1.70
CA VAL A 67 -8.72 3.03 1.95
C VAL A 67 -7.34 2.39 2.04
N ALA A 68 -7.15 1.31 2.81
CA ALA A 68 -5.88 0.61 2.95
C ALA A 68 -5.40 0.04 1.60
N GLU A 69 -6.29 -0.57 0.82
CA GLU A 69 -5.99 -1.07 -0.53
C GLU A 69 -5.51 0.07 -1.45
N ARG A 70 -6.15 1.23 -1.40
CA ARG A 70 -5.75 2.40 -2.19
C ARG A 70 -4.38 2.95 -1.77
N GLU A 71 -4.10 3.01 -0.48
CA GLU A 71 -2.80 3.44 0.04
C GLU A 71 -1.68 2.45 -0.34
N ALA A 72 -1.93 1.15 -0.19
CA ALA A 72 -0.97 0.11 -0.62
C ALA A 72 -0.72 0.15 -2.13
N GLY A 73 -1.77 0.35 -2.93
CA GLY A 73 -1.64 0.54 -4.37
C GLY A 73 -0.81 1.77 -4.75
N ALA A 74 -0.97 2.88 -4.01
CA ALA A 74 -0.17 4.08 -4.23
C ALA A 74 1.32 3.85 -3.92
N VAL A 75 1.64 3.06 -2.87
CA VAL A 75 3.02 2.65 -2.58
C VAL A 75 3.59 1.80 -3.72
N ALA A 76 2.85 0.80 -4.19
CA ALA A 76 3.29 -0.05 -5.30
C ALA A 76 3.56 0.76 -6.57
N ILE A 77 2.67 1.68 -6.94
CA ILE A 77 2.86 2.58 -8.09
C ILE A 77 4.12 3.44 -7.93
N SER A 78 4.39 3.95 -6.73
CA SER A 78 5.60 4.75 -6.47
C SER A 78 6.88 3.92 -6.67
N ILE A 79 6.87 2.66 -6.24
CA ILE A 79 7.98 1.73 -6.43
C ILE A 79 8.17 1.43 -7.93
N GLU A 80 7.10 1.06 -8.62
CA GLU A 80 7.12 0.75 -10.06
C GLU A 80 7.63 1.93 -10.89
N GLN A 81 7.19 3.15 -10.59
CA GLN A 81 7.67 4.36 -11.26
C GLN A 81 9.16 4.63 -11.03
N ALA A 82 9.64 4.43 -9.80
CA ALA A 82 11.05 4.63 -9.48
C ALA A 82 11.96 3.59 -10.13
N THR A 83 11.46 2.37 -10.37
CA THR A 83 12.21 1.24 -10.95
C THR A 83 12.00 1.06 -12.45
N ALA A 84 11.23 1.94 -13.10
CA ALA A 84 10.91 1.85 -14.54
C ALA A 84 12.09 2.11 -15.50
N ASN A 85 13.25 2.51 -14.99
CA ASN A 85 14.44 2.79 -15.78
C ASN A 85 15.23 1.50 -16.07
N ASP A 86 16.22 1.61 -16.97
CA ASP A 86 17.12 0.51 -17.34
C ASP A 86 18.14 0.26 -16.20
N LEU A 87 17.69 -0.40 -15.14
CA LEU A 87 18.45 -0.74 -13.93
C LEU A 87 18.81 -2.22 -13.95
N THR A 88 19.95 -2.57 -13.33
CA THR A 88 20.16 -4.00 -13.01
C THR A 88 19.09 -4.46 -11.99
N PRO A 89 18.68 -5.74 -12.02
CA PRO A 89 17.67 -6.22 -11.04
C PRO A 89 18.06 -5.95 -9.59
N ARG A 90 19.36 -6.03 -9.27
CA ARG A 90 19.89 -5.71 -7.94
C ARG A 90 19.74 -4.22 -7.60
N ASP A 91 20.03 -3.33 -8.54
CA ASP A 91 19.88 -1.89 -8.32
C ASP A 91 18.40 -1.49 -8.25
N ALA A 92 17.54 -2.14 -9.05
CA ALA A 92 16.10 -1.96 -8.99
C ALA A 92 15.52 -2.29 -7.60
N LEU A 93 15.98 -3.37 -6.94
CA LEU A 93 15.58 -3.69 -5.57
C LEU A 93 15.98 -2.59 -4.58
N LYS A 94 17.19 -2.01 -4.69
CA LYS A 94 17.66 -0.94 -3.82
C LYS A 94 16.92 0.37 -4.05
N VAL A 95 16.67 0.71 -5.31
CA VAL A 95 15.87 1.89 -5.71
C VAL A 95 14.44 1.72 -5.23
N GLY A 96 13.85 0.53 -5.40
CA GLY A 96 12.52 0.19 -4.89
C GLY A 96 12.40 0.32 -3.38
N ALA A 97 13.42 -0.10 -2.61
CA ALA A 97 13.45 0.07 -1.17
C ALA A 97 13.44 1.57 -0.76
N ARG A 98 14.21 2.41 -1.43
CA ARG A 98 14.18 3.87 -1.19
C ARG A 98 12.82 4.46 -1.55
N ALA A 99 12.27 4.10 -2.69
CA ALA A 99 10.94 4.54 -3.12
C ALA A 99 9.84 4.11 -2.14
N TYR A 100 9.94 2.92 -1.54
CA TYR A 100 9.06 2.48 -0.47
C TYR A 100 9.14 3.43 0.73
N PHE A 101 10.33 3.75 1.23
CA PHE A 101 10.49 4.66 2.38
C PHE A 101 9.96 6.06 2.07
N ASP A 102 10.22 6.58 0.88
CA ASP A 102 9.70 7.89 0.46
C ASP A 102 8.17 7.88 0.34
N ALA A 103 7.60 6.83 -0.23
CA ALA A 103 6.15 6.65 -0.31
C ALA A 103 5.50 6.57 1.09
N MET A 104 6.15 5.88 2.04
CA MET A 104 5.63 5.74 3.42
C MET A 104 5.68 7.04 4.23
N ARG A 105 6.39 8.08 3.78
CA ARG A 105 6.40 9.43 4.39
C ARG A 105 5.12 10.22 4.15
N GLU A 106 4.26 9.79 3.23
CA GLU A 106 2.94 10.42 3.04
C GLU A 106 2.17 10.49 4.37
N PRO A 107 1.68 11.68 4.77
CA PRO A 107 1.03 11.84 6.07
C PRO A 107 -0.09 10.82 6.33
N GLY A 108 0.04 10.11 7.44
CA GLY A 108 -0.92 9.12 7.90
C GLY A 108 -0.83 7.74 7.24
N ARG A 109 -0.01 7.53 6.21
CA ARG A 109 0.10 6.23 5.52
C ARG A 109 0.62 5.13 6.44
N ILE A 110 1.66 5.41 7.22
CA ILE A 110 2.18 4.47 8.25
C ILE A 110 1.06 4.09 9.22
N ARG A 111 0.30 5.05 9.71
CA ARG A 111 -0.82 4.77 10.60
C ARG A 111 -1.84 3.84 9.95
N LEU A 112 -2.27 4.15 8.72
CA LEU A 112 -3.28 3.37 8.01
C LEU A 112 -2.81 1.95 7.70
N LEU A 113 -1.58 1.77 7.23
CA LEU A 113 -1.09 0.49 6.75
C LEU A 113 -0.42 -0.36 7.84
N LEU A 114 0.40 0.24 8.70
CA LEU A 114 1.25 -0.51 9.64
C LEU A 114 0.73 -0.55 11.07
N LEU A 115 -0.16 0.38 11.46
CA LEU A 115 -0.71 0.46 12.83
C LEU A 115 -2.20 0.10 12.86
N ASP A 116 -3.07 0.94 12.29
CA ASP A 116 -4.52 0.73 12.30
C ASP A 116 -4.94 -0.45 11.41
N GLY A 117 -4.26 -0.67 10.27
CA GLY A 117 -4.56 -1.75 9.34
C GLY A 117 -4.59 -3.12 10.01
N PRO A 118 -3.48 -3.59 10.62
CA PRO A 118 -3.46 -4.87 11.33
C PRO A 118 -4.45 -4.96 12.50
N ALA A 119 -4.71 -3.85 13.20
CA ALA A 119 -5.64 -3.78 14.33
C ALA A 119 -7.12 -3.90 13.89
N VAL A 120 -7.49 -3.31 12.75
CA VAL A 120 -8.86 -3.23 12.26
C VAL A 120 -9.22 -4.42 11.35
N LEU A 121 -8.36 -4.72 10.40
CA LEU A 121 -8.59 -5.76 9.40
C LEU A 121 -8.09 -7.13 9.87
N GLY A 122 -7.06 -7.14 10.68
CA GLY A 122 -6.36 -8.34 11.10
C GLY A 122 -5.20 -8.69 10.17
N LYS A 123 -4.27 -9.48 10.69
CA LYS A 123 -3.02 -9.84 10.01
C LYS A 123 -3.24 -10.49 8.64
N GLN A 124 -4.24 -11.36 8.52
CA GLN A 124 -4.48 -12.12 7.29
C GLN A 124 -4.97 -11.22 6.14
N GLU A 125 -5.90 -10.29 6.42
CA GLU A 125 -6.39 -9.35 5.40
C GLU A 125 -5.27 -8.37 4.97
N MET A 126 -4.47 -7.87 5.92
CA MET A 126 -3.35 -6.99 5.59
C MET A 126 -2.28 -7.72 4.75
N ALA A 127 -1.97 -8.98 5.08
CA ALA A 127 -1.06 -9.78 4.27
C ALA A 127 -1.59 -10.01 2.84
N ALA A 128 -2.90 -10.16 2.66
CA ALA A 128 -3.51 -10.27 1.34
C ALA A 128 -3.43 -8.96 0.54
N ILE A 129 -3.60 -7.81 1.20
CA ILE A 129 -3.43 -6.49 0.58
C ILE A 129 -1.98 -6.29 0.15
N ASP A 130 -1.01 -6.62 1.00
CA ASP A 130 0.41 -6.50 0.69
C ASP A 130 0.82 -7.44 -0.45
N ALA A 131 0.39 -8.71 -0.41
CA ALA A 131 0.65 -9.69 -1.46
C ALA A 131 0.11 -9.28 -2.84
N ALA A 132 -1.01 -8.55 -2.88
CA ALA A 132 -1.57 -8.03 -4.12
C ALA A 132 -0.83 -6.78 -4.66
N ASN A 133 0.03 -6.17 -3.88
CA ASN A 133 0.70 -4.90 -4.16
C ASN A 133 2.24 -5.02 -4.06
N ALA A 134 2.84 -4.38 -3.06
CA ALA A 134 4.29 -4.23 -2.95
C ALA A 134 5.05 -5.56 -2.79
N GLN A 135 4.50 -6.55 -2.09
CA GLN A 135 5.16 -7.85 -1.91
C GLN A 135 5.32 -8.58 -3.24
N ARG A 136 4.33 -8.54 -4.13
CA ARG A 136 4.42 -9.16 -5.47
C ARG A 136 5.56 -8.55 -6.29
N THR A 137 5.69 -7.23 -6.27
CA THR A 137 6.78 -6.51 -6.95
C THR A 137 8.14 -6.92 -6.36
N LEU A 138 8.22 -7.09 -5.04
CA LEU A 138 9.43 -7.52 -4.35
C LEU A 138 9.81 -8.97 -4.69
N GLU A 139 8.86 -9.91 -4.72
CA GLU A 139 9.09 -11.30 -5.13
C GLU A 139 9.66 -11.37 -6.55
N GLN A 140 9.07 -10.63 -7.47
CA GLN A 140 9.53 -10.56 -8.85
C GLN A 140 10.97 -10.00 -8.92
N GLY A 141 11.25 -8.89 -8.24
CA GLY A 141 12.58 -8.28 -8.23
C GLY A 141 13.66 -9.19 -7.64
N ILE A 142 13.33 -9.95 -6.57
CA ILE A 142 14.25 -10.94 -5.98
C ILE A 142 14.51 -12.06 -6.99
N ALA A 143 13.48 -12.60 -7.66
CA ALA A 143 13.63 -13.66 -8.65
C ALA A 143 14.53 -13.21 -9.82
N GLU A 144 14.32 -12.01 -10.33
CA GLU A 144 15.13 -11.43 -11.40
C GLU A 144 16.60 -11.23 -10.97
N ALA A 145 16.82 -10.75 -9.73
CA ALA A 145 18.16 -10.50 -9.20
C ALA A 145 18.94 -11.80 -8.90
N MET A 146 18.24 -12.91 -8.66
CA MET A 146 18.84 -14.22 -8.41
C MET A 146 18.96 -15.10 -9.65
N ALA A 147 18.48 -14.66 -10.81
CA ALA A 147 18.56 -15.45 -12.04
C ALA A 147 20.04 -15.73 -12.44
N PRO A 148 20.37 -16.97 -12.92
CA PRO A 148 19.47 -18.09 -13.19
C PRO A 148 19.19 -19.01 -11.98
N ALA A 149 19.73 -18.74 -10.80
CA ALA A 149 19.64 -19.61 -9.61
C ALA A 149 18.43 -19.24 -8.72
N VAL A 150 17.25 -19.05 -9.33
CA VAL A 150 16.02 -18.67 -8.60
C VAL A 150 15.60 -19.79 -7.64
N PRO A 151 15.36 -19.49 -6.35
CA PRO A 151 14.90 -20.50 -5.39
C PRO A 151 13.46 -20.96 -5.72
N GLY A 152 13.05 -22.11 -5.15
CA GLY A 152 11.68 -22.57 -5.29
C GLY A 152 10.66 -21.56 -4.71
N PRO A 153 9.40 -21.62 -5.15
CA PRO A 153 8.40 -20.57 -4.89
C PRO A 153 8.15 -20.33 -3.40
N GLU A 154 8.12 -21.36 -2.58
CA GLU A 154 7.95 -21.23 -1.12
C GLU A 154 9.10 -20.46 -0.47
N ARG A 155 10.34 -20.73 -0.88
CA ARG A 155 11.52 -20.04 -0.37
C ARG A 155 11.55 -18.59 -0.86
N LEU A 156 11.21 -18.33 -2.11
CA LEU A 156 11.14 -17.00 -2.69
C LEU A 156 10.10 -16.14 -1.95
N SER A 157 8.90 -16.69 -1.70
CA SER A 157 7.85 -15.99 -0.96
C SER A 157 8.26 -15.72 0.49
N ALA A 158 8.94 -16.66 1.15
CA ALA A 158 9.48 -16.44 2.49
C ALA A 158 10.55 -15.34 2.52
N MET A 159 11.45 -15.30 1.53
CA MET A 159 12.46 -14.23 1.40
C MET A 159 11.81 -12.85 1.21
N ALA A 160 10.83 -12.75 0.32
CA ALA A 160 10.11 -11.49 0.09
C ALA A 160 9.33 -11.06 1.34
N SER A 161 8.66 -11.97 2.03
CA SER A 161 7.92 -11.68 3.27
C SER A 161 8.84 -11.17 4.39
N LEU A 162 10.01 -11.76 4.56
CA LEU A 162 10.99 -11.32 5.56
C LEU A 162 11.58 -9.96 5.22
N LEU A 163 11.86 -9.71 3.95
CA LEU A 163 12.39 -8.44 3.49
C LEU A 163 11.32 -7.33 3.57
N SER A 164 10.06 -7.63 3.23
CA SER A 164 8.92 -6.72 3.42
C SER A 164 8.76 -6.34 4.90
N ALA A 165 8.82 -7.30 5.81
CA ALA A 165 8.76 -7.03 7.25
C ALA A 165 9.93 -6.15 7.74
N ALA A 166 11.12 -6.30 7.14
CA ALA A 166 12.25 -5.42 7.44
C ALA A 166 12.02 -3.99 6.93
N PHE A 167 11.37 -3.83 5.77
CA PHE A 167 10.99 -2.51 5.25
C PHE A 167 9.95 -1.83 6.14
N ASP A 168 8.92 -2.56 6.58
CA ASP A 168 7.89 -2.04 7.49
C ASP A 168 8.50 -1.57 8.79
N ARG A 169 9.41 -2.38 9.37
CA ARG A 169 10.13 -2.00 10.59
C ARG A 169 10.97 -0.74 10.37
N ALA A 170 11.71 -0.66 9.28
CA ALA A 170 12.50 0.50 8.94
C ALA A 170 11.64 1.75 8.76
N ALA A 171 10.48 1.64 8.08
CA ALA A 171 9.56 2.76 7.88
C ALA A 171 9.02 3.31 9.21
N LEU A 172 8.69 2.43 10.17
CA LEU A 172 8.27 2.82 11.52
C LEU A 172 9.39 3.57 12.25
N ASP A 173 10.60 3.03 12.26
CA ASP A 173 11.75 3.65 12.94
C ASP A 173 12.12 5.00 12.31
N ILE A 174 12.05 5.13 10.98
CA ILE A 174 12.27 6.39 10.27
C ILE A 174 11.21 7.42 10.65
N ALA A 175 9.94 7.02 10.79
CA ALA A 175 8.88 7.91 11.24
C ALA A 175 9.10 8.39 12.68
N ASP A 176 9.73 7.57 13.51
CA ASP A 176 10.11 7.90 14.89
C ASP A 176 11.42 8.71 14.98
N GLY A 177 12.00 9.12 13.84
CA GLY A 177 13.16 10.01 13.76
C GLY A 177 14.50 9.33 13.47
N ALA A 178 14.50 8.03 13.14
CA ALA A 178 15.74 7.37 12.71
C ALA A 178 16.20 7.86 11.32
N SER A 179 17.49 7.70 11.03
CA SER A 179 18.08 8.10 9.75
C SER A 179 17.59 7.24 8.59
N ALA A 180 16.83 7.82 7.68
CA ALA A 180 16.38 7.14 6.45
C ALA A 180 17.54 6.66 5.59
N GLU A 181 18.63 7.44 5.51
CA GLU A 181 19.82 7.06 4.75
C GLU A 181 20.51 5.83 5.35
N LEU A 182 20.69 5.77 6.67
CA LEU A 182 21.26 4.62 7.35
C LEU A 182 20.43 3.35 7.11
N TYR A 183 19.09 3.47 7.18
CA TYR A 183 18.20 2.32 6.90
C TYR A 183 18.27 1.89 5.44
N ALA A 184 18.30 2.84 4.49
CA ALA A 184 18.42 2.53 3.08
C ALA A 184 19.76 1.83 2.74
N GLU A 185 20.87 2.27 3.32
CA GLU A 185 22.18 1.63 3.18
C GLU A 185 22.21 0.22 3.80
N THR A 186 21.62 0.07 5.00
CA THR A 186 21.55 -1.22 5.69
C THR A 186 20.70 -2.22 4.91
N ILE A 187 19.52 -1.80 4.45
CA ILE A 187 18.65 -2.61 3.60
C ILE A 187 19.35 -2.96 2.28
N GLY A 188 20.06 -2.02 1.66
CA GLY A 188 20.87 -2.29 0.47
C GLY A 188 21.90 -3.39 0.70
N THR A 189 22.55 -3.38 1.85
CA THR A 189 23.50 -4.44 2.25
C THR A 189 22.80 -5.78 2.44
N LEU A 190 21.60 -5.81 3.05
CA LEU A 190 20.81 -7.04 3.21
C LEU A 190 20.39 -7.60 1.84
N ILE A 191 19.93 -6.74 0.92
CA ILE A 191 19.59 -7.13 -0.45
C ILE A 191 20.81 -7.75 -1.13
N ASP A 192 21.99 -7.10 -1.06
CA ASP A 192 23.20 -7.60 -1.68
C ASP A 192 23.60 -9.00 -1.18
N ARG A 193 23.45 -9.25 0.11
CA ARG A 193 23.72 -10.57 0.70
C ARG A 193 22.68 -11.60 0.32
N LEU A 194 21.42 -11.19 0.29
CA LEU A 194 20.30 -12.07 -0.05
C LEU A 194 20.38 -12.60 -1.48
N VAL A 195 20.72 -11.74 -2.45
CA VAL A 195 20.77 -12.10 -3.88
C VAL A 195 22.10 -12.65 -4.33
N SER A 196 23.14 -12.65 -3.46
CA SER A 196 24.47 -13.22 -3.75
C SER A 196 24.63 -14.63 -3.17
N ALA A 197 23.62 -15.16 -2.47
CA ALA A 197 23.64 -16.48 -1.85
C ALA A 197 23.09 -17.54 -2.80
#